data_4105fd86e90f930da176b6a4bdf2d627
#
_entry.id   4105fd86e90f930da176b6a4bdf2d627
#
_cell.length_a   1.000
_cell.length_b   1.000
_cell.length_c   1.000
_cell.angle_alpha   90.00
_cell.angle_beta   90.00
_cell.angle_gamma   90.00
#
_symmetry.space_group_name_H-M   'P 1'
#
loop_
_entity.id
_entity.type
_entity.pdbx_description
1 polymer ?
#
loop_
_entity_poly.entity_id
_entity_poly.type
_entity_poly.pdbx_seq_one_letter_code
_entity_poly.pdbx_strand_id
1 'polypeptide(L)'
;MDARRRDCAISVLGGPTTVIDIAGRRIVMDPTFDPPGVHAYLTKLTGPAVSAGALGPVDAVLVSHDQHPDNFDDDGRRMALAAPLLLTHPGAAGRLGPPAVGLAPWESHELGGGPGSLTAQAVPAVHGPADGQRDDGGHINCEVTGFVLSGHGLPTVYLSGDNASMSAVKDVADRVGQVDIAVLFAGAASVPTKERGRPLTLTAARAAAAAEVLGAKAVIPAHVDGWAHFSEGVDEFVAAFDQAGISSLLKVAPHGDWIEL
;
A
#
# COMPACT_ATOMS: atom_id res chain seq x y z
N MET A 1 12.11 -15.20 -3.28
CA MET A 1 12.72 -14.14 -4.15
C MET A 1 14.22 -14.28 -4.12
N ASP A 2 14.94 -13.95 -5.19
CA ASP A 2 16.40 -13.94 -5.13
C ASP A 2 16.92 -12.75 -4.27
N ALA A 3 18.17 -12.85 -3.80
CA ALA A 3 18.79 -11.78 -3.00
C ALA A 3 19.26 -10.58 -3.85
N ARG A 4 19.19 -10.67 -5.19
CA ARG A 4 19.57 -9.60 -6.10
C ARG A 4 18.54 -8.49 -6.03
N ARG A 5 19.00 -7.27 -5.83
CA ARG A 5 18.18 -6.06 -5.96
C ARG A 5 17.99 -5.70 -7.42
N ARG A 6 16.78 -5.25 -7.77
CA ARG A 6 16.47 -4.68 -9.07
C ARG A 6 16.62 -3.17 -9.03
N ASP A 7 16.80 -2.54 -10.18
CA ASP A 7 16.96 -1.08 -10.25
C ASP A 7 15.66 -0.37 -9.87
N CYS A 8 14.54 -0.81 -10.47
CA CYS A 8 13.19 -0.44 -10.08
C CYS A 8 12.23 -1.58 -10.46
N ALA A 9 11.68 -2.25 -9.49
CA ALA A 9 10.70 -3.31 -9.71
C ALA A 9 9.77 -3.47 -8.51
N ILE A 10 8.55 -3.92 -8.76
CA ILE A 10 7.54 -4.14 -7.74
C ILE A 10 6.97 -5.55 -7.88
N SER A 11 6.74 -6.21 -6.75
CA SER A 11 6.09 -7.52 -6.69
C SER A 11 4.99 -7.48 -5.62
N VAL A 12 3.77 -7.86 -6.00
CA VAL A 12 2.67 -8.07 -5.06
C VAL A 12 2.69 -9.51 -4.60
N LEU A 13 2.64 -9.75 -3.29
CA LEU A 13 2.71 -11.11 -2.72
C LEU A 13 1.34 -11.70 -2.41
N GLY A 14 0.27 -10.91 -2.55
CA GLY A 14 -1.10 -11.18 -2.19
C GLY A 14 -1.61 -10.22 -1.12
N GLY A 15 -2.89 -9.88 -1.18
CA GLY A 15 -3.46 -8.85 -0.35
C GLY A 15 -2.75 -7.50 -0.52
N PRO A 16 -2.41 -6.79 0.58
CA PRO A 16 -1.68 -5.52 0.52
C PRO A 16 -0.18 -5.67 0.33
N THR A 17 0.37 -6.87 0.63
CA THR A 17 1.82 -7.03 0.76
C THR A 17 2.53 -6.82 -0.55
N THR A 18 3.28 -5.72 -0.61
CA THR A 18 4.01 -5.29 -1.80
C THR A 18 5.50 -5.17 -1.48
N VAL A 19 6.34 -5.75 -2.33
CA VAL A 19 7.80 -5.64 -2.24
C VAL A 19 8.29 -4.72 -3.35
N ILE A 20 9.09 -3.73 -2.99
CA ILE A 20 9.63 -2.71 -3.88
C ILE A 20 11.16 -2.79 -3.83
N ASP A 21 11.79 -3.10 -4.96
CA ASP A 21 13.22 -2.89 -5.17
C ASP A 21 13.40 -1.55 -5.89
N ILE A 22 14.12 -0.62 -5.29
CA ILE A 22 14.40 0.70 -5.84
C ILE A 22 15.70 1.27 -5.25
N ALA A 23 16.53 1.88 -6.08
CA ALA A 23 17.80 2.48 -5.66
C ALA A 23 18.69 1.51 -4.83
N GLY A 24 18.71 0.23 -5.20
CA GLY A 24 19.47 -0.81 -4.50
C GLY A 24 18.92 -1.20 -3.13
N ARG A 25 17.71 -0.80 -2.79
CA ARG A 25 17.01 -1.12 -1.52
C ARG A 25 15.81 -2.00 -1.78
N ARG A 26 15.51 -2.86 -0.80
CA ARG A 26 14.25 -3.64 -0.73
C ARG A 26 13.37 -3.10 0.38
N ILE A 27 12.19 -2.68 0.02
CA ILE A 27 11.17 -2.13 0.90
C ILE A 27 9.95 -3.04 0.86
N VAL A 28 9.32 -3.28 2.00
CA VAL A 28 8.07 -4.05 2.07
C VAL A 28 6.97 -3.13 2.60
N MET A 29 5.85 -3.09 1.90
CA MET A 29 4.65 -2.37 2.32
C MET A 29 3.60 -3.34 2.85
N ASP A 30 3.00 -3.00 3.99
CA ASP A 30 1.89 -3.70 4.66
C ASP A 30 2.06 -5.23 4.68
N PRO A 31 3.05 -5.72 5.45
CA PRO A 31 3.37 -7.15 5.46
C PRO A 31 2.29 -7.99 6.13
N THR A 32 1.76 -8.98 5.40
CA THR A 32 0.82 -10.00 5.90
C THR A 32 1.30 -11.39 5.51
N PHE A 33 1.92 -12.09 6.45
CA PHE A 33 2.59 -13.38 6.21
C PHE A 33 1.94 -14.56 6.94
N ASP A 34 0.89 -14.35 7.72
CA ASP A 34 0.15 -15.43 8.37
C ASP A 34 -0.48 -16.38 7.33
N PRO A 35 -0.70 -17.65 7.69
CA PRO A 35 -1.42 -18.60 6.84
C PRO A 35 -2.89 -18.22 6.65
N PRO A 36 -3.59 -18.78 5.65
CA PRO A 36 -5.03 -18.67 5.52
C PRO A 36 -5.76 -19.08 6.80
N GLY A 37 -6.84 -18.38 7.12
CA GLY A 37 -7.62 -18.64 8.33
C GLY A 37 -8.37 -17.41 8.82
N VAL A 38 -8.95 -17.53 10.01
CA VAL A 38 -9.63 -16.43 10.69
C VAL A 38 -8.62 -15.64 11.51
N HIS A 39 -8.50 -14.35 11.20
CA HIS A 39 -7.64 -13.40 11.88
C HIS A 39 -8.51 -12.30 12.50
N ALA A 40 -8.69 -12.36 13.81
CA ALA A 40 -9.65 -11.52 14.54
C ALA A 40 -11.08 -11.65 13.96
N TYR A 41 -11.55 -10.65 13.26
CA TYR A 41 -12.89 -10.63 12.65
C TYR A 41 -12.85 -10.75 11.10
N LEU A 42 -11.67 -10.90 10.51
CA LEU A 42 -11.48 -11.07 9.07
C LEU A 42 -11.04 -12.48 8.72
N THR A 43 -11.29 -12.89 7.50
CA THR A 43 -10.88 -14.21 6.99
C THR A 43 -9.89 -14.03 5.84
N LYS A 44 -8.67 -14.54 6.05
CA LYS A 44 -7.64 -14.64 5.02
C LYS A 44 -7.89 -15.90 4.19
N LEU A 45 -8.02 -15.74 2.88
CA LEU A 45 -8.35 -16.83 1.94
C LEU A 45 -7.10 -17.51 1.39
N THR A 46 -6.05 -16.72 1.12
CA THR A 46 -4.80 -17.21 0.54
C THR A 46 -3.61 -16.72 1.35
N GLY A 47 -2.58 -17.52 1.45
CA GLY A 47 -1.29 -17.10 2.01
C GLY A 47 -0.48 -16.26 1.02
N PRO A 48 0.63 -15.65 1.48
CA PRO A 48 1.53 -14.91 0.60
C PRO A 48 2.22 -15.85 -0.39
N ALA A 49 2.44 -15.39 -1.63
CA ALA A 49 3.15 -16.15 -2.65
C ALA A 49 4.61 -16.46 -2.28
N VAL A 50 5.20 -15.63 -1.42
CA VAL A 50 6.57 -15.77 -0.94
C VAL A 50 6.58 -15.55 0.58
N SER A 51 7.21 -16.45 1.33
CA SER A 51 7.33 -16.29 2.79
C SER A 51 8.26 -15.14 3.16
N ALA A 52 8.07 -14.56 4.34
CA ALA A 52 8.92 -13.48 4.86
C ALA A 52 10.41 -13.84 4.83
N GLY A 53 10.77 -15.07 5.23
CA GLY A 53 12.16 -15.55 5.23
C GLY A 53 12.79 -15.71 3.85
N ALA A 54 11.97 -15.81 2.79
CA ALA A 54 12.43 -15.94 1.40
C ALA A 54 12.59 -14.60 0.68
N LEU A 55 12.28 -13.48 1.34
CA LEU A 55 12.47 -12.13 0.75
C LEU A 55 13.94 -11.74 0.65
N GLY A 56 14.81 -12.36 1.43
CA GLY A 56 16.19 -11.89 1.63
C GLY A 56 16.23 -10.63 2.53
N PRO A 57 17.36 -9.93 2.58
CA PRO A 57 17.49 -8.74 3.42
C PRO A 57 16.50 -7.64 2.98
N VAL A 58 15.76 -7.10 3.94
CA VAL A 58 14.83 -5.97 3.78
C VAL A 58 15.45 -4.75 4.46
N ASP A 59 15.44 -3.62 3.77
CA ASP A 59 16.07 -2.37 4.26
C ASP A 59 15.08 -1.52 5.06
N ALA A 60 13.81 -1.53 4.69
CA ALA A 60 12.75 -0.83 5.40
C ALA A 60 11.40 -1.52 5.23
N VAL A 61 10.53 -1.34 6.21
CA VAL A 61 9.12 -1.70 6.14
C VAL A 61 8.28 -0.43 6.25
N LEU A 62 7.28 -0.31 5.40
CA LEU A 62 6.26 0.73 5.45
C LEU A 62 4.95 0.09 5.93
N VAL A 63 4.31 0.67 6.91
CA VAL A 63 3.02 0.19 7.42
C VAL A 63 2.02 1.33 7.36
N SER A 64 0.97 1.16 6.55
CA SER A 64 -0.07 2.18 6.40
C SER A 64 -0.83 2.37 7.71
N HIS A 65 -1.14 1.26 8.39
CA HIS A 65 -1.75 1.24 9.72
C HIS A 65 -1.57 -0.12 10.39
N ASP A 66 -1.65 -0.17 11.71
CA ASP A 66 -1.32 -1.35 12.52
C ASP A 66 -2.54 -2.04 13.16
N GLN A 67 -3.74 -1.53 12.90
CA GLN A 67 -4.95 -1.93 13.63
C GLN A 67 -5.79 -2.99 12.93
N HIS A 68 -5.47 -3.33 11.68
CA HIS A 68 -6.18 -4.32 10.89
C HIS A 68 -5.26 -5.47 10.46
N PRO A 69 -5.69 -6.74 10.63
CA PRO A 69 -4.85 -7.89 10.32
C PRO A 69 -4.63 -8.11 8.81
N ASP A 70 -5.49 -7.55 7.98
CA ASP A 70 -5.36 -7.60 6.52
C ASP A 70 -4.27 -6.68 5.97
N ASN A 71 -3.76 -5.74 6.76
CA ASN A 71 -2.59 -4.91 6.43
C ASN A 71 -1.38 -5.22 7.31
N PHE A 72 -1.58 -5.78 8.52
CA PHE A 72 -0.48 -6.00 9.46
C PHE A 72 -0.81 -7.17 10.39
N ASP A 73 -0.62 -8.41 9.90
CA ASP A 73 -0.83 -9.63 10.68
C ASP A 73 0.34 -9.94 11.63
N ASP A 74 0.25 -11.02 12.39
CA ASP A 74 1.23 -11.34 13.44
C ASP A 74 2.61 -11.65 12.88
N ASP A 75 2.72 -12.42 11.78
CA ASP A 75 3.99 -12.71 11.13
C ASP A 75 4.56 -11.47 10.43
N GLY A 76 3.70 -10.66 9.83
CA GLY A 76 4.06 -9.36 9.27
C GLY A 76 4.62 -8.40 10.34
N ARG A 77 3.98 -8.36 11.50
CA ARG A 77 4.45 -7.58 12.67
C ARG A 77 5.82 -8.07 13.15
N ARG A 78 6.03 -9.37 13.26
CA ARG A 78 7.33 -9.92 13.66
C ARG A 78 8.43 -9.53 12.68
N MET A 79 8.14 -9.64 11.38
CA MET A 79 9.07 -9.25 10.32
C MET A 79 9.39 -7.76 10.36
N ALA A 80 8.39 -6.91 10.48
CA ALA A 80 8.54 -5.47 10.48
C ALA A 80 9.33 -4.95 11.69
N LEU A 81 9.07 -5.51 12.89
CA LEU A 81 9.80 -5.13 14.12
C LEU A 81 11.24 -5.65 14.12
N ALA A 82 11.58 -6.65 13.30
CA ALA A 82 12.94 -7.12 13.10
C ALA A 82 13.70 -6.38 11.99
N ALA A 83 13.03 -5.55 11.21
CA ALA A 83 13.64 -4.77 10.13
C ALA A 83 14.51 -3.63 10.69
N PRO A 84 15.53 -3.17 9.95
CA PRO A 84 16.35 -2.03 10.36
C PRO A 84 15.57 -0.73 10.53
N LEU A 85 14.46 -0.57 9.80
CA LEU A 85 13.61 0.61 9.83
C LEU A 85 12.15 0.21 9.57
N LEU A 86 11.26 0.74 10.40
CA LEU A 86 9.81 0.64 10.22
C LEU A 86 9.23 2.06 10.21
N LEU A 87 8.62 2.46 9.10
CA LEU A 87 7.94 3.75 8.96
C LEU A 87 6.43 3.55 8.98
N THR A 88 5.73 4.41 9.72
CA THR A 88 4.27 4.40 9.81
C THR A 88 3.77 5.77 10.27
N HIS A 89 2.47 5.93 10.52
CA HIS A 89 1.94 7.16 11.11
C HIS A 89 2.25 7.25 12.63
N PRO A 90 2.23 8.47 13.24
CA PRO A 90 2.66 8.65 14.63
C PRO A 90 1.91 7.81 15.65
N GLY A 91 0.58 7.64 15.46
CA GLY A 91 -0.23 6.82 16.36
C GLY A 91 0.18 5.35 16.37
N ALA A 92 0.45 4.75 15.19
CA ALA A 92 0.96 3.38 15.08
C ALA A 92 2.37 3.26 15.67
N ALA A 93 3.27 4.19 15.37
CA ALA A 93 4.62 4.18 15.94
C ALA A 93 4.60 4.21 17.47
N GLY A 94 3.70 4.99 18.06
CA GLY A 94 3.51 5.02 19.50
C GLY A 94 3.04 3.69 20.10
N ARG A 95 2.20 2.93 19.38
CA ARG A 95 1.72 1.60 19.81
C ARG A 95 2.78 0.51 19.62
N LEU A 96 3.54 0.59 18.53
CA LEU A 96 4.54 -0.41 18.16
C LEU A 96 5.84 -0.28 18.95
N GLY A 97 6.23 0.94 19.30
CA GLY A 97 7.55 1.21 19.87
C GLY A 97 8.70 1.02 18.88
N PRO A 98 9.96 1.16 19.33
CA PRO A 98 11.12 0.98 18.45
C PRO A 98 11.15 -0.42 17.79
N PRO A 99 11.56 -0.53 16.51
CA PRO A 99 12.21 0.47 15.66
C PRO A 99 11.24 1.37 14.87
N ALA A 100 9.94 1.41 15.20
CA ALA A 100 8.97 2.18 14.45
C ALA A 100 9.19 3.70 14.58
N VAL A 101 9.22 4.37 13.45
CA VAL A 101 9.31 5.82 13.32
C VAL A 101 8.01 6.36 12.75
N GLY A 102 7.35 7.25 13.48
CA GLY A 102 6.11 7.89 13.06
C GLY A 102 6.39 9.09 12.19
N LEU A 103 5.73 9.15 11.04
CA LEU A 103 5.75 10.28 10.13
C LEU A 103 4.34 10.89 10.06
N ALA A 104 4.21 12.15 10.43
CA ALA A 104 2.99 12.91 10.18
C ALA A 104 2.83 13.17 8.66
N PRO A 105 1.61 13.48 8.19
CA PRO A 105 1.41 13.80 6.78
C PRO A 105 2.40 14.85 6.28
N TRP A 106 3.09 14.52 5.16
CA TRP A 106 4.13 15.32 4.50
C TRP A 106 5.50 15.33 5.21
N GLU A 107 5.66 14.65 6.33
CA GLU A 107 6.98 14.38 6.87
C GLU A 107 7.69 13.30 6.06
N SER A 108 9.01 13.37 6.03
CA SER A 108 9.87 12.50 5.20
C SER A 108 10.98 11.87 6.04
N HIS A 109 11.38 10.69 5.62
CA HIS A 109 12.55 9.99 6.15
C HIS A 109 13.50 9.59 5.00
N GLU A 110 14.77 9.89 5.14
CA GLU A 110 15.78 9.47 4.14
C GLU A 110 16.18 8.01 4.35
N LEU A 111 16.09 7.23 3.29
CA LEU A 111 16.55 5.86 3.24
C LEU A 111 17.98 5.81 2.68
N GLY A 112 18.97 6.07 3.54
CA GLY A 112 20.39 6.15 3.21
C GLY A 112 20.80 7.50 2.63
N GLY A 113 22.08 7.83 2.74
CA GLY A 113 22.65 9.10 2.29
C GLY A 113 23.49 8.97 1.03
N GLY A 114 23.76 10.12 0.37
CA GLY A 114 24.63 10.21 -0.80
C GLY A 114 23.91 10.15 -2.15
N PRO A 115 24.66 10.03 -3.26
CA PRO A 115 24.07 9.88 -4.58
C PRO A 115 23.13 8.66 -4.65
N GLY A 116 21.89 8.86 -5.10
CA GLY A 116 20.86 7.83 -5.08
C GLY A 116 20.12 7.70 -3.74
N SER A 117 20.20 8.72 -2.88
CA SER A 117 19.34 8.82 -1.68
C SER A 117 17.87 8.70 -2.07
N LEU A 118 17.18 7.80 -1.38
CA LEU A 118 15.75 7.57 -1.53
C LEU A 118 15.05 8.19 -0.32
N THR A 119 13.98 8.92 -0.56
CA THR A 119 13.13 9.50 0.50
C THR A 119 11.80 8.79 0.53
N ALA A 120 11.36 8.40 1.71
CA ALA A 120 9.99 7.98 1.97
C ALA A 120 9.24 9.12 2.66
N GLN A 121 8.19 9.63 2.04
CA GLN A 121 7.33 10.68 2.58
C GLN A 121 5.96 10.10 2.92
N ALA A 122 5.49 10.33 4.14
CA ALA A 122 4.12 10.02 4.51
C ALA A 122 3.15 11.02 3.86
N VAL A 123 2.06 10.51 3.30
CA VAL A 123 1.04 11.34 2.63
C VAL A 123 -0.35 11.05 3.19
N PRO A 124 -1.29 12.00 3.10
CA PRO A 124 -2.64 11.80 3.58
C PRO A 124 -3.33 10.61 2.92
N ALA A 125 -4.04 9.85 3.72
CA ALA A 125 -4.97 8.82 3.30
C ALA A 125 -6.18 8.81 4.24
N VAL A 126 -7.30 8.26 3.79
CA VAL A 126 -8.52 8.16 4.59
C VAL A 126 -9.09 6.75 4.42
N HIS A 127 -9.07 6.00 5.50
CA HIS A 127 -9.60 4.64 5.53
C HIS A 127 -11.13 4.69 5.68
N GLY A 128 -11.82 4.86 4.54
CA GLY A 128 -13.26 4.98 4.44
C GLY A 128 -14.01 5.66 5.59
N PRO A 129 -15.20 6.12 5.33
CA PRO A 129 -15.86 6.22 4.04
C PRO A 129 -15.18 7.24 3.13
N ALA A 130 -15.51 7.16 1.85
CA ALA A 130 -14.96 8.05 0.84
C ALA A 130 -15.01 9.52 1.28
N ASP A 131 -13.93 10.24 0.98
CA ASP A 131 -13.78 11.68 1.20
C ASP A 131 -13.78 12.11 2.69
N GLY A 132 -13.45 11.19 3.60
CA GLY A 132 -13.26 11.49 5.02
C GLY A 132 -14.53 11.79 5.79
N GLN A 133 -15.69 11.39 5.25
CA GLN A 133 -16.93 11.50 6.00
C GLN A 133 -16.85 10.63 7.26
N ARG A 134 -17.15 11.23 8.39
CA ARG A 134 -17.28 10.51 9.65
C ARG A 134 -18.59 9.72 9.65
N ASP A 135 -18.64 8.61 10.38
CA ASP A 135 -19.90 7.93 10.65
C ASP A 135 -20.84 8.78 11.49
N ASP A 136 -22.06 8.30 11.74
CA ASP A 136 -23.06 9.04 12.54
C ASP A 136 -22.59 9.26 14.00
N GLY A 137 -21.62 8.50 14.48
CA GLY A 137 -20.95 8.65 15.78
C GLY A 137 -19.75 9.59 15.75
N GLY A 138 -19.41 10.14 14.59
CA GLY A 138 -18.27 11.04 14.40
C GLY A 138 -16.92 10.35 14.27
N HIS A 139 -16.89 9.03 14.06
CA HIS A 139 -15.66 8.24 13.91
C HIS A 139 -15.24 8.12 12.46
N ILE A 140 -13.94 7.99 12.25
CA ILE A 140 -13.31 7.39 11.08
C ILE A 140 -12.91 5.96 11.44
N ASN A 141 -12.74 5.08 10.45
CA ASN A 141 -12.43 3.68 10.73
C ASN A 141 -11.14 3.51 11.55
N CYS A 142 -10.02 4.07 11.08
CA CYS A 142 -8.77 4.23 11.84
C CYS A 142 -7.87 5.27 11.15
N GLU A 143 -6.79 5.65 11.83
CA GLU A 143 -5.73 6.44 11.21
C GLU A 143 -4.98 5.58 10.19
N VAL A 144 -4.68 6.15 9.02
CA VAL A 144 -3.94 5.50 7.95
C VAL A 144 -3.05 6.52 7.25
N THR A 145 -1.94 6.07 6.70
CA THR A 145 -1.04 6.87 5.86
C THR A 145 -0.75 6.16 4.55
N GLY A 146 -0.64 6.92 3.47
CA GLY A 146 0.04 6.48 2.26
C GLY A 146 1.51 6.88 2.29
N PHE A 147 2.27 6.47 1.28
CA PHE A 147 3.68 6.85 1.13
C PHE A 147 4.00 7.27 -0.30
N VAL A 148 4.95 8.18 -0.42
CA VAL A 148 5.63 8.50 -1.68
C VAL A 148 7.11 8.20 -1.53
N LEU A 149 7.63 7.35 -2.40
CA LEU A 149 9.05 7.11 -2.54
C LEU A 149 9.58 7.96 -3.69
N SER A 150 10.64 8.73 -3.45
CA SER A 150 11.22 9.61 -4.46
C SER A 150 12.71 9.83 -4.22
N GLY A 151 13.43 10.26 -5.26
CA GLY A 151 14.84 10.60 -5.19
C GLY A 151 15.34 11.17 -6.51
N HIS A 152 16.50 11.82 -6.49
CA HIS A 152 17.05 12.41 -7.71
C HIS A 152 17.36 11.34 -8.77
N GLY A 153 16.71 11.44 -9.92
CA GLY A 153 16.86 10.47 -11.02
C GLY A 153 16.15 9.13 -10.81
N LEU A 154 15.34 9.02 -9.77
CA LEU A 154 14.53 7.84 -9.49
C LEU A 154 13.07 8.09 -9.89
N PRO A 155 12.32 7.04 -10.25
CA PRO A 155 10.88 7.18 -10.45
C PRO A 155 10.19 7.52 -9.13
N THR A 156 9.14 8.33 -9.22
CA THR A 156 8.26 8.64 -8.09
C THR A 156 7.23 7.54 -7.95
N VAL A 157 7.23 6.84 -6.80
CA VAL A 157 6.31 5.74 -6.49
C VAL A 157 5.34 6.18 -5.42
N TYR A 158 4.04 6.14 -5.70
CA TYR A 158 2.97 6.35 -4.72
C TYR A 158 2.38 5.02 -4.27
N LEU A 159 2.26 4.84 -2.97
CA LEU A 159 1.67 3.68 -2.30
C LEU A 159 0.47 4.21 -1.51
N SER A 160 -0.75 3.86 -1.93
CA SER A 160 -1.95 4.51 -1.37
C SER A 160 -2.25 4.12 0.08
N GLY A 161 -1.81 2.93 0.52
CA GLY A 161 -2.39 2.32 1.72
C GLY A 161 -3.90 2.18 1.57
N ASP A 162 -4.60 1.92 2.65
CA ASP A 162 -6.07 1.79 2.69
C ASP A 162 -6.75 3.16 2.56
N ASN A 163 -6.61 3.76 1.40
CA ASN A 163 -7.22 5.04 1.08
C ASN A 163 -8.53 4.86 0.31
N ALA A 164 -9.61 5.50 0.74
CA ALA A 164 -10.87 5.60 0.00
C ALA A 164 -11.14 7.01 -0.55
N SER A 165 -10.27 7.98 -0.27
CA SER A 165 -10.51 9.40 -0.55
C SER A 165 -9.83 9.87 -1.84
N MET A 166 -10.65 10.35 -2.79
CA MET A 166 -10.15 11.04 -3.99
C MET A 166 -9.59 12.43 -3.67
N SER A 167 -10.06 13.05 -2.59
CA SER A 167 -9.49 14.32 -2.11
C SER A 167 -8.05 14.13 -1.66
N ALA A 168 -7.76 13.05 -0.91
CA ALA A 168 -6.38 12.73 -0.52
C ALA A 168 -5.50 12.43 -1.74
N VAL A 169 -6.01 11.69 -2.73
CA VAL A 169 -5.29 11.46 -4.00
C VAL A 169 -4.96 12.78 -4.71
N LYS A 170 -5.94 13.70 -4.77
CA LYS A 170 -5.75 15.01 -5.37
C LYS A 170 -4.70 15.84 -4.61
N ASP A 171 -4.73 15.83 -3.29
CA ASP A 171 -3.72 16.51 -2.46
C ASP A 171 -2.31 15.98 -2.72
N VAL A 172 -2.18 14.67 -2.95
CA VAL A 172 -0.89 14.05 -3.34
C VAL A 172 -0.47 14.56 -4.73
N ALA A 173 -1.35 14.52 -5.72
CA ALA A 173 -1.07 14.99 -7.07
C ALA A 173 -0.65 16.47 -7.08
N ASP A 174 -1.37 17.33 -6.34
CA ASP A 174 -1.12 18.77 -6.29
C ASP A 174 0.26 19.10 -5.65
N ARG A 175 0.72 18.30 -4.67
CA ARG A 175 1.97 18.56 -3.94
C ARG A 175 3.19 17.83 -4.48
N VAL A 176 2.99 16.58 -4.91
CA VAL A 176 4.09 15.73 -5.41
C VAL A 176 4.34 15.97 -6.89
N GLY A 177 3.30 16.38 -7.62
CA GLY A 177 3.32 16.46 -9.06
C GLY A 177 3.08 15.09 -9.70
N GLN A 178 3.69 14.85 -10.86
CA GLN A 178 3.50 13.61 -11.59
C GLN A 178 4.07 12.40 -10.82
N VAL A 179 3.26 11.35 -10.71
CA VAL A 179 3.64 10.04 -10.16
C VAL A 179 4.01 9.13 -11.32
N ASP A 180 5.17 8.47 -11.26
CA ASP A 180 5.55 7.51 -12.31
C ASP A 180 4.84 6.17 -12.12
N ILE A 181 4.79 5.70 -10.87
CA ILE A 181 4.23 4.40 -10.51
C ILE A 181 3.26 4.59 -9.35
N ALA A 182 2.02 4.10 -9.50
CA ALA A 182 1.03 4.08 -8.42
C ALA A 182 0.69 2.63 -8.03
N VAL A 183 0.92 2.28 -6.77
CA VAL A 183 0.39 1.04 -6.17
C VAL A 183 -0.88 1.42 -5.44
N LEU A 184 -2.02 0.96 -5.96
CA LEU A 184 -3.34 1.35 -5.46
C LEU A 184 -4.03 0.18 -4.76
N PHE A 185 -4.38 0.39 -3.50
CA PHE A 185 -5.16 -0.55 -2.69
C PHE A 185 -6.64 -0.35 -3.00
N ALA A 186 -7.21 -1.22 -3.83
CA ALA A 186 -8.49 -0.95 -4.45
C ALA A 186 -9.43 -2.17 -4.55
N GLY A 187 -9.39 -3.05 -3.55
CA GLY A 187 -10.31 -4.18 -3.44
C GLY A 187 -11.71 -3.80 -2.93
N ALA A 188 -12.02 -2.50 -2.83
CA ALA A 188 -13.29 -2.03 -2.27
C ALA A 188 -13.62 -2.75 -0.95
N ALA A 189 -12.64 -2.85 -0.05
CA ALA A 189 -12.78 -3.56 1.23
C ALA A 189 -14.05 -3.13 1.95
N SER A 190 -14.89 -4.07 2.34
CA SER A 190 -16.21 -3.78 2.91
C SER A 190 -16.52 -4.72 4.06
N VAL A 191 -16.87 -4.15 5.20
CA VAL A 191 -17.30 -4.88 6.38
C VAL A 191 -18.74 -4.46 6.70
N PRO A 192 -19.74 -5.38 6.63
CA PRO A 192 -21.16 -5.01 6.75
C PRO A 192 -21.51 -4.22 8.01
N THR A 193 -20.77 -4.44 9.11
CA THR A 193 -20.99 -3.78 10.40
C THR A 193 -20.28 -2.45 10.53
N LYS A 194 -19.40 -2.11 9.58
CA LYS A 194 -18.67 -0.85 9.53
C LYS A 194 -19.18 0.02 8.40
N GLU A 195 -19.32 1.31 8.64
CA GLU A 195 -19.68 2.31 7.63
C GLU A 195 -20.88 1.92 6.74
N ARG A 196 -21.82 1.11 7.28
CA ARG A 196 -22.98 0.58 6.55
C ARG A 196 -22.60 -0.25 5.30
N GLY A 197 -21.46 -0.93 5.31
CA GLY A 197 -20.95 -1.70 4.18
C GLY A 197 -20.42 -0.86 3.01
N ARG A 198 -20.15 0.43 3.22
CA ARG A 198 -19.51 1.25 2.20
C ARG A 198 -18.03 0.87 2.06
N PRO A 199 -17.45 1.04 0.85
CA PRO A 199 -16.03 0.75 0.64
C PRO A 199 -15.13 1.55 1.58
N LEU A 200 -14.18 0.87 2.19
CA LEU A 200 -13.17 1.40 3.10
C LEU A 200 -11.83 1.69 2.40
N THR A 201 -11.69 1.20 1.16
CA THR A 201 -10.57 1.48 0.24
C THR A 201 -11.14 1.97 -1.09
N LEU A 202 -10.26 2.33 -2.04
CA LEU A 202 -10.72 2.64 -3.40
C LEU A 202 -11.48 1.45 -3.99
N THR A 203 -12.48 1.75 -4.82
CA THR A 203 -13.02 0.80 -5.79
C THR A 203 -12.19 0.82 -7.06
N ALA A 204 -12.32 -0.18 -7.92
CA ALA A 204 -11.63 -0.25 -9.21
C ALA A 204 -11.89 1.00 -10.07
N ALA A 205 -13.13 1.48 -10.13
CA ALA A 205 -13.49 2.72 -10.84
C ALA A 205 -12.81 3.96 -10.24
N ARG A 206 -12.70 4.04 -8.90
CA ARG A 206 -12.00 5.16 -8.24
C ARG A 206 -10.49 5.03 -8.40
N ALA A 207 -9.95 3.82 -8.50
CA ALA A 207 -8.54 3.61 -8.80
C ALA A 207 -8.17 4.07 -10.22
N ALA A 208 -9.02 3.80 -11.21
CA ALA A 208 -8.85 4.34 -12.56
C ALA A 208 -8.85 5.88 -12.57
N ALA A 209 -9.81 6.51 -11.89
CA ALA A 209 -9.84 7.96 -11.73
C ALA A 209 -8.62 8.50 -10.95
N ALA A 210 -8.15 7.78 -9.93
CA ALA A 210 -6.93 8.15 -9.20
C ALA A 210 -5.68 8.10 -10.08
N ALA A 211 -5.57 7.10 -10.97
CA ALA A 211 -4.48 7.00 -11.92
C ALA A 211 -4.40 8.21 -12.86
N GLU A 212 -5.54 8.71 -13.34
CA GLU A 212 -5.61 9.91 -14.16
C GLU A 212 -5.25 11.17 -13.37
N VAL A 213 -5.78 11.34 -12.15
CA VAL A 213 -5.47 12.48 -11.27
C VAL A 213 -3.99 12.55 -10.92
N LEU A 214 -3.35 11.42 -10.65
CA LEU A 214 -1.92 11.30 -10.35
C LEU A 214 -1.04 11.49 -11.59
N GLY A 215 -1.59 11.41 -12.79
CA GLY A 215 -0.82 11.35 -14.02
C GLY A 215 0.11 10.13 -14.09
N ALA A 216 -0.32 9.01 -13.49
CA ALA A 216 0.49 7.82 -13.36
C ALA A 216 0.88 7.22 -14.72
N LYS A 217 2.12 6.74 -14.85
CA LYS A 217 2.60 6.04 -16.06
C LYS A 217 2.45 4.53 -15.95
N ALA A 218 2.45 4.00 -14.72
CA ALA A 218 2.18 2.60 -14.42
C ALA A 218 1.32 2.50 -13.16
N VAL A 219 0.36 1.58 -13.17
CA VAL A 219 -0.52 1.32 -12.02
C VAL A 219 -0.49 -0.17 -11.70
N ILE A 220 -0.26 -0.48 -10.43
CA ILE A 220 -0.21 -1.84 -9.91
C ILE A 220 -1.33 -1.99 -8.88
N PRO A 221 -2.30 -2.89 -9.10
CA PRO A 221 -3.32 -3.20 -8.11
C PRO A 221 -2.72 -3.98 -6.94
N ALA A 222 -3.06 -3.61 -5.73
CA ALA A 222 -2.81 -4.36 -4.51
C ALA A 222 -4.04 -4.28 -3.60
N HIS A 223 -4.11 -5.13 -2.57
CA HIS A 223 -5.27 -5.18 -1.68
C HIS A 223 -6.59 -5.44 -2.45
N VAL A 224 -6.52 -6.34 -3.45
CA VAL A 224 -7.65 -6.70 -4.32
C VAL A 224 -8.02 -8.18 -4.24
N ASP A 225 -7.29 -8.95 -3.46
CA ASP A 225 -7.51 -10.39 -3.27
C ASP A 225 -6.94 -10.87 -1.92
N GLY A 226 -7.03 -12.18 -1.68
CA GLY A 226 -6.46 -12.83 -0.50
C GLY A 226 -7.30 -12.72 0.76
N TRP A 227 -8.32 -11.84 0.81
CA TRP A 227 -9.18 -11.65 1.97
C TRP A 227 -10.66 -11.63 1.59
N ALA A 228 -11.50 -12.23 2.43
CA ALA A 228 -12.92 -12.46 2.12
C ALA A 228 -13.78 -11.19 2.07
N HIS A 229 -13.31 -10.09 2.64
CA HIS A 229 -14.05 -8.82 2.71
C HIS A 229 -13.71 -7.84 1.57
N PHE A 230 -12.82 -8.23 0.66
CA PHE A 230 -12.62 -7.49 -0.59
C PHE A 230 -13.75 -7.81 -1.55
N SER A 231 -14.43 -6.79 -2.01
CA SER A 231 -15.61 -6.93 -2.85
C SER A 231 -15.33 -6.75 -4.35
N GLU A 232 -14.16 -6.25 -4.70
CA GLU A 232 -13.67 -6.11 -6.08
C GLU A 232 -12.27 -6.73 -6.19
N GLY A 233 -12.02 -7.43 -7.30
CA GLY A 233 -10.76 -8.11 -7.59
C GLY A 233 -10.02 -7.53 -8.79
N VAL A 234 -9.03 -8.26 -9.29
CA VAL A 234 -8.23 -7.86 -10.45
C VAL A 234 -9.09 -7.72 -11.71
N ASP A 235 -10.12 -8.55 -11.88
CA ASP A 235 -10.98 -8.51 -13.06
C ASP A 235 -11.79 -7.20 -13.12
N GLU A 236 -12.35 -6.74 -11.98
CA GLU A 236 -13.04 -5.45 -11.88
C GLU A 236 -12.06 -4.30 -12.13
N PHE A 237 -10.81 -4.44 -11.66
CA PHE A 237 -9.76 -3.45 -11.90
C PHE A 237 -9.43 -3.34 -13.38
N VAL A 238 -9.23 -4.47 -14.08
CA VAL A 238 -9.00 -4.50 -15.54
C VAL A 238 -10.16 -3.89 -16.29
N ALA A 239 -11.39 -4.25 -15.94
CA ALA A 239 -12.59 -3.72 -16.59
C ALA A 239 -12.75 -2.20 -16.41
N ALA A 240 -12.44 -1.68 -15.20
CA ALA A 240 -12.53 -0.24 -14.93
C ALA A 240 -11.48 0.55 -15.72
N PHE A 241 -10.25 0.03 -15.84
CA PHE A 241 -9.18 0.66 -16.61
C PHE A 241 -9.45 0.61 -18.11
N ASP A 242 -10.07 -0.48 -18.61
CA ASP A 242 -10.53 -0.58 -20.00
C ASP A 242 -11.64 0.42 -20.30
N GLN A 243 -12.63 0.51 -19.43
CA GLN A 243 -13.73 1.48 -19.56
C GLN A 243 -13.23 2.93 -19.55
N ALA A 244 -12.19 3.24 -18.77
CA ALA A 244 -11.56 4.56 -18.75
C ALA A 244 -10.63 4.80 -19.95
N GLY A 245 -10.32 3.79 -20.77
CA GLY A 245 -9.42 3.92 -21.91
C GLY A 245 -7.94 4.03 -21.55
N ILE A 246 -7.57 3.57 -20.34
CA ILE A 246 -6.21 3.66 -19.79
C ILE A 246 -5.59 2.30 -19.46
N SER A 247 -6.06 1.21 -20.07
CA SER A 247 -5.56 -0.16 -19.84
C SER A 247 -4.05 -0.29 -20.01
N SER A 248 -3.42 0.54 -20.83
CA SER A 248 -1.97 0.53 -21.06
C SER A 248 -1.15 0.88 -19.82
N LEU A 249 -1.74 1.60 -18.87
CA LEU A 249 -1.10 1.96 -17.61
C LEU A 249 -1.05 0.77 -16.63
N LEU A 250 -1.98 -0.18 -16.77
CA LEU A 250 -2.14 -1.27 -15.83
C LEU A 250 -1.02 -2.30 -15.97
N LYS A 251 -0.42 -2.66 -14.85
CA LYS A 251 0.64 -3.67 -14.74
C LYS A 251 0.20 -4.73 -13.73
N VAL A 252 -0.11 -5.90 -14.21
CA VAL A 252 -0.51 -7.06 -13.41
C VAL A 252 0.45 -8.22 -13.70
N ALA A 253 0.89 -8.89 -12.66
CA ALA A 253 1.70 -10.11 -12.74
C ALA A 253 1.18 -11.14 -11.71
N PRO A 254 1.46 -12.43 -11.89
CA PRO A 254 1.22 -13.41 -10.84
C PRO A 254 1.90 -12.99 -9.52
N HIS A 255 1.26 -13.31 -8.40
CA HIS A 255 1.83 -12.98 -7.09
C HIS A 255 3.23 -13.57 -6.91
N GLY A 256 4.15 -12.76 -6.42
CA GLY A 256 5.54 -13.12 -6.24
C GLY A 256 6.43 -12.88 -7.47
N ASP A 257 5.84 -12.67 -8.64
CA ASP A 257 6.59 -12.27 -9.83
C ASP A 257 6.90 -10.77 -9.80
N TRP A 258 7.98 -10.39 -10.45
CA TRP A 258 8.41 -9.00 -10.51
C TRP A 258 7.86 -8.29 -11.75
N ILE A 259 7.39 -7.09 -11.53
CA ILE A 259 7.06 -6.10 -12.56
C ILE A 259 8.26 -5.16 -12.64
N GLU A 260 9.05 -5.30 -13.68
CA GLU A 260 10.18 -4.38 -13.98
C GLU A 260 9.62 -3.07 -14.56
N LEU A 261 10.13 -1.91 -14.10
CA LEU A 261 9.56 -0.59 -14.35
C LEU A 261 10.62 0.43 -14.79
#